data_e12658e10c3aa18383b23df200c8be22
#
_entry.id   e12658e10c3aa18383b23df200c8be22
#
_cell.length_a   1.000
_cell.length_b   1.000
_cell.length_c   1.000
_cell.angle_alpha   90.00
_cell.angle_beta   90.00
_cell.angle_gamma   90.00
#
_symmetry.space_group_name_H-M   'P 1'
#
loop_
_entity.id
_entity.type
_entity.pdbx_description
1 polymer ?
#
loop_
_entity_poly.entity_id
_entity_poly.type
_entity_poly.pdbx_seq_one_letter_code
_entity_poly.pdbx_strand_id
1 'polypeptide(L)'
;LPKNKALIKFLSEQGIKAGMLKTEEIYMEQNNKRMHEVTDPLYFVIDEKLNSVDLTDKGVDLITGNSEDPTLFVLPDIAGQLSELENQHLTNEQLLEKKDELLTNYAIKSERVHTINQLLKAYTMFEKDDEYVVIDGQVKIVDEQTGRIMEGRRYSDGLHQAIEAKERVKVEAATQTFATITMQNYFRMCHKLCGMT
;
A
#
# COMPACT_ATOMS: atom_id res chain seq x y z
N LEU A 1 5.65 10.82 -11.08
CA LEU A 1 4.35 10.15 -10.86
C LEU A 1 3.83 9.59 -12.18
N PRO A 2 3.24 8.38 -12.21
CA PRO A 2 2.85 7.70 -13.45
C PRO A 2 1.92 8.51 -14.36
N LYS A 3 0.97 9.24 -13.76
CA LYS A 3 -0.04 10.04 -14.49
C LYS A 3 0.33 11.51 -14.67
N ASN A 4 1.59 11.90 -14.43
CA ASN A 4 2.02 13.29 -14.59
C ASN A 4 1.96 13.73 -16.06
N LYS A 5 1.04 14.63 -16.38
CA LYS A 5 0.80 15.10 -17.77
C LYS A 5 2.04 15.73 -18.42
N ALA A 6 2.87 16.44 -17.64
CA ALA A 6 4.10 17.03 -18.16
C ALA A 6 5.14 15.95 -18.49
N LEU A 7 5.28 14.92 -17.65
CA LEU A 7 6.16 13.79 -17.91
C LEU A 7 5.69 12.98 -19.12
N ILE A 8 4.39 12.70 -19.24
CA ILE A 8 3.82 11.97 -20.38
C ILE A 8 4.08 12.75 -21.68
N LYS A 9 3.89 14.08 -21.66
CA LYS A 9 4.18 14.93 -22.81
C LYS A 9 5.66 14.88 -23.18
N PHE A 10 6.56 14.97 -22.22
CA PHE A 10 8.00 14.87 -22.44
C PHE A 10 8.40 13.49 -23.00
N LEU A 11 7.87 12.40 -22.46
CA LEU A 11 8.14 11.05 -22.96
C LEU A 11 7.52 10.78 -24.34
N SER A 12 6.52 11.57 -24.77
CA SER A 12 5.95 11.46 -26.12
C SER A 12 6.80 12.12 -27.20
N GLU A 13 7.83 12.90 -26.83
CA GLU A 13 8.77 13.46 -27.80
C GLU A 13 9.60 12.36 -28.47
N GLN A 14 9.88 12.58 -29.76
CA GLN A 14 10.54 11.56 -30.58
C GLN A 14 11.93 11.19 -30.03
N GLY A 15 12.14 9.91 -29.78
CA GLY A 15 13.42 9.35 -29.31
C GLY A 15 13.62 9.34 -27.80
N ILE A 16 12.91 10.15 -27.00
CA ILE A 16 13.09 10.20 -25.56
C ILE A 16 12.65 8.90 -24.90
N LYS A 17 11.47 8.40 -25.23
CA LYS A 17 11.00 7.12 -24.71
C LYS A 17 11.90 5.95 -25.09
N ALA A 18 12.38 5.92 -26.32
CA ALA A 18 13.32 4.90 -26.79
C ALA A 18 14.66 4.98 -26.05
N GLY A 19 15.17 6.20 -25.81
CA GLY A 19 16.37 6.43 -25.01
C GLY A 19 16.22 5.96 -23.57
N MET A 20 15.08 6.26 -22.93
CA MET A 20 14.76 5.82 -21.59
C MET A 20 14.73 4.29 -21.49
N LEU A 21 14.00 3.61 -22.37
CA LEU A 21 13.91 2.15 -22.39
C LEU A 21 15.26 1.49 -22.60
N LYS A 22 16.09 2.04 -23.51
CA LYS A 22 17.45 1.54 -23.74
C LYS A 22 18.35 1.72 -22.50
N THR A 23 18.20 2.82 -21.80
CA THR A 23 18.94 3.07 -20.55
C THR A 23 18.49 2.09 -19.45
N GLU A 24 17.18 1.92 -19.31
CA GLU A 24 16.60 0.94 -18.37
C GLU A 24 17.12 -0.47 -18.62
N GLU A 25 17.16 -0.91 -19.89
CA GLU A 25 17.69 -2.20 -20.29
C GLU A 25 19.14 -2.40 -19.83
N ILE A 26 20.00 -1.37 -19.97
CA ILE A 26 21.40 -1.42 -19.53
C ILE A 26 21.51 -1.60 -18.01
N TYR A 27 20.63 -0.95 -17.22
CA TYR A 27 20.63 -1.09 -15.76
C TYR A 27 19.99 -2.39 -15.27
N MET A 28 19.08 -2.97 -16.08
CA MET A 28 18.47 -4.28 -15.83
C MET A 28 19.39 -5.46 -16.18
N GLU A 29 20.44 -5.24 -16.98
CA GLU A 29 21.41 -6.28 -17.29
C GLU A 29 22.01 -6.89 -16.02
N GLN A 30 22.47 -8.14 -16.11
CA GLN A 30 23.11 -8.88 -15.02
C GLN A 30 22.24 -9.02 -13.75
N ASN A 31 20.94 -9.26 -13.93
CA ASN A 31 20.04 -9.49 -12.79
C ASN A 31 19.83 -8.23 -11.92
N ASN A 32 19.69 -7.07 -12.52
CA ASN A 32 19.45 -5.78 -11.84
C ASN A 32 20.59 -5.33 -10.91
N LYS A 33 21.79 -5.82 -11.07
CA LYS A 33 22.92 -5.49 -10.18
C LYS A 33 23.24 -4.00 -10.10
N ARG A 34 22.94 -3.24 -11.16
CA ARG A 34 23.20 -1.80 -11.22
C ARG A 34 21.96 -0.95 -10.97
N MET A 35 20.80 -1.56 -10.72
CA MET A 35 19.57 -0.81 -10.52
C MET A 35 19.65 0.10 -9.28
N HIS A 36 20.41 -0.29 -8.24
CA HIS A 36 20.65 0.52 -7.06
C HIS A 36 21.24 1.90 -7.39
N GLU A 37 22.08 2.03 -8.41
CA GLU A 37 22.65 3.33 -8.83
C GLU A 37 21.57 4.34 -9.23
N VAL A 38 20.42 3.84 -9.72
CA VAL A 38 19.27 4.68 -10.12
C VAL A 38 18.29 4.88 -8.96
N THR A 39 18.11 3.87 -8.11
CA THR A 39 17.12 3.90 -7.02
C THR A 39 17.62 4.60 -5.77
N ASP A 40 18.91 4.49 -5.41
CA ASP A 40 19.49 5.08 -4.19
C ASP A 40 19.31 6.59 -4.06
N PRO A 41 19.39 7.40 -5.14
CA PRO A 41 19.16 8.83 -5.07
C PRO A 41 17.70 9.22 -4.81
N LEU A 42 16.75 8.31 -5.06
CA LEU A 42 15.31 8.54 -4.95
C LEU A 42 14.85 8.36 -3.50
N TYR A 43 13.67 8.88 -3.18
CA TYR A 43 13.02 8.69 -1.88
C TYR A 43 12.05 7.49 -1.88
N PHE A 44 11.48 7.17 -3.04
CA PHE A 44 10.60 6.02 -3.23
C PHE A 44 10.63 5.56 -4.70
N VAL A 45 10.23 4.34 -4.94
CA VAL A 45 10.12 3.72 -6.25
C VAL A 45 8.69 3.22 -6.43
N ILE A 46 8.16 3.38 -7.65
CA ILE A 46 6.82 2.91 -8.01
C ILE A 46 6.97 1.75 -8.98
N ASP A 47 6.35 0.61 -8.67
CA ASP A 47 6.15 -0.48 -9.62
C ASP A 47 4.69 -0.47 -10.09
N GLU A 48 4.49 0.00 -11.33
CA GLU A 48 3.16 0.08 -11.94
C GLU A 48 2.56 -1.31 -12.20
N LYS A 49 3.38 -2.34 -12.46
CA LYS A 49 2.91 -3.69 -12.75
C LYS A 49 2.37 -4.38 -11.50
N LEU A 50 3.08 -4.23 -10.39
CA LEU A 50 2.69 -4.77 -9.09
C LEU A 50 1.74 -3.85 -8.33
N ASN A 51 1.51 -2.63 -8.85
CA ASN A 51 0.71 -1.61 -8.18
C ASN A 51 1.21 -1.35 -6.75
N SER A 52 2.54 -1.30 -6.59
CA SER A 52 3.23 -1.09 -5.32
C SER A 52 4.09 0.17 -5.32
N VAL A 53 4.31 0.69 -4.14
CA VAL A 53 5.21 1.82 -3.88
C VAL A 53 6.12 1.42 -2.73
N ASP A 54 7.42 1.44 -2.98
CA ASP A 54 8.42 1.04 -2.01
C ASP A 54 9.32 2.23 -1.65
N LEU A 55 9.55 2.43 -0.35
CA LEU A 55 10.50 3.42 0.14
C LEU A 55 11.92 2.93 -0.08
N THR A 56 12.80 3.85 -0.50
CA THR A 56 14.24 3.62 -0.48
C THR A 56 14.81 3.92 0.92
N ASP A 57 16.06 3.51 1.17
CA ASP A 57 16.74 3.81 2.43
C ASP A 57 16.75 5.32 2.70
N LYS A 58 16.99 6.15 1.67
CA LYS A 58 16.93 7.61 1.75
C LYS A 58 15.53 8.12 2.12
N GLY A 59 14.47 7.46 1.63
CA GLY A 59 13.09 7.77 1.99
C GLY A 59 12.79 7.43 3.44
N VAL A 60 13.26 6.28 3.88
CA VAL A 60 13.17 5.83 5.29
C VAL A 60 13.89 6.81 6.20
N ASP A 61 15.14 7.19 5.88
CA ASP A 61 15.93 8.15 6.66
C ASP A 61 15.25 9.52 6.76
N LEU A 62 14.62 9.99 5.69
CA LEU A 62 13.89 11.26 5.70
C LEU A 62 12.70 11.23 6.67
N ILE A 63 11.96 10.12 6.71
CA ILE A 63 10.77 9.98 7.56
C ILE A 63 11.20 9.76 9.02
N THR A 64 12.21 8.92 9.26
CA THR A 64 12.75 8.64 10.60
C THR A 64 13.51 9.83 11.18
N GLY A 65 14.24 10.59 10.36
CA GLY A 65 14.95 11.79 10.80
C GLY A 65 14.05 12.90 11.34
N ASN A 66 12.77 12.92 10.95
CA ASN A 66 11.74 13.81 11.48
C ASN A 66 10.87 13.15 12.56
N SER A 67 11.13 11.89 12.91
CA SER A 67 10.37 11.11 13.90
C SER A 67 11.15 11.01 15.21
N GLU A 68 10.44 10.93 16.34
CA GLU A 68 11.03 10.69 17.66
C GLU A 68 11.63 9.26 17.79
N ASP A 69 11.20 8.32 16.95
CA ASP A 69 11.67 6.92 16.96
C ASP A 69 12.45 6.59 15.67
N PRO A 70 13.78 6.56 15.71
CA PRO A 70 14.61 6.21 14.55
C PRO A 70 14.45 4.74 14.13
N THR A 71 13.86 3.89 14.97
CA THR A 71 13.62 2.47 14.67
C THR A 71 12.25 2.17 14.11
N LEU A 72 11.49 3.20 13.70
CA LEU A 72 10.11 3.08 13.23
C LEU A 72 9.94 2.05 12.11
N PHE A 73 10.88 2.03 11.16
CA PHE A 73 10.87 1.14 10.01
C PHE A 73 11.67 -0.15 10.21
N VAL A 74 12.34 -0.29 11.35
CA VAL A 74 13.07 -1.52 11.67
C VAL A 74 12.10 -2.48 12.36
N LEU A 75 11.60 -3.44 11.59
CA LEU A 75 10.79 -4.51 12.15
C LEU A 75 11.68 -5.42 12.99
N PRO A 76 11.30 -5.75 14.24
CA PRO A 76 12.07 -6.69 15.06
C PRO A 76 12.11 -8.06 14.39
N ASP A 77 13.27 -8.71 14.45
CA ASP A 77 13.39 -10.12 14.07
C ASP A 77 12.74 -10.99 15.13
N ILE A 78 11.45 -11.30 14.92
CA ILE A 78 10.66 -12.12 15.84
C ILE A 78 11.29 -13.49 16.02
N ALA A 79 11.75 -14.13 14.95
CA ALA A 79 12.26 -15.50 15.01
C ALA A 79 13.55 -15.57 15.84
N GLY A 80 14.49 -14.66 15.59
CA GLY A 80 15.72 -14.54 16.36
C GLY A 80 15.46 -14.21 17.83
N GLN A 81 14.66 -13.19 18.11
CA GLN A 81 14.36 -12.76 19.48
C GLN A 81 13.53 -13.78 20.27
N LEU A 82 12.60 -14.50 19.63
CA LEU A 82 11.89 -15.60 20.28
C LEU A 82 12.83 -16.74 20.66
N SER A 83 13.76 -17.10 19.76
CA SER A 83 14.76 -18.11 20.02
C SER A 83 15.72 -17.70 21.15
N GLU A 84 16.11 -16.45 21.19
CA GLU A 84 16.92 -15.90 22.31
C GLU A 84 16.17 -15.93 23.64
N LEU A 85 14.87 -15.58 23.64
CA LEU A 85 14.03 -15.65 24.85
C LEU A 85 13.85 -17.07 25.36
N GLU A 86 13.72 -18.05 24.47
CA GLU A 86 13.61 -19.47 24.86
C GLU A 86 14.91 -20.04 25.44
N ASN A 87 16.05 -19.51 25.03
CA ASN A 87 17.36 -19.87 25.57
C ASN A 87 17.68 -19.19 26.93
N GLN A 88 16.92 -18.15 27.33
CA GLN A 88 17.03 -17.53 28.64
C GLN A 88 16.28 -18.38 29.65
N HIS A 89 16.90 -18.65 30.81
CA HIS A 89 16.29 -19.37 31.92
C HIS A 89 15.23 -18.51 32.64
N LEU A 90 14.15 -18.16 31.95
CA LEU A 90 13.04 -17.37 32.44
C LEU A 90 11.95 -18.31 32.98
N THR A 91 11.16 -17.82 33.93
CA THR A 91 9.94 -18.53 34.35
C THR A 91 8.90 -18.50 33.21
N ASN A 92 8.01 -19.48 33.17
CA ASN A 92 6.99 -19.58 32.14
C ASN A 92 6.13 -18.31 32.02
N GLU A 93 5.83 -17.66 33.15
CA GLU A 93 5.07 -16.40 33.19
C GLU A 93 5.85 -15.24 32.57
N GLN A 94 7.13 -15.09 32.91
CA GLN A 94 8.01 -14.06 32.38
C GLN A 94 8.28 -14.26 30.86
N LEU A 95 8.36 -15.51 30.43
CA LEU A 95 8.52 -15.83 29.02
C LEU A 95 7.27 -15.44 28.21
N LEU A 96 6.08 -15.72 28.77
CA LEU A 96 4.81 -15.36 28.12
C LEU A 96 4.65 -13.84 28.00
N GLU A 97 4.93 -13.12 29.08
CA GLU A 97 4.84 -11.65 29.11
C GLU A 97 5.77 -11.00 28.10
N LYS A 98 7.04 -11.43 28.03
CA LYS A 98 8.00 -10.91 27.06
C LYS A 98 7.65 -11.28 25.62
N LYS A 99 7.08 -12.46 25.37
CA LYS A 99 6.57 -12.84 24.04
C LYS A 99 5.42 -11.94 23.62
N ASP A 100 4.50 -11.66 24.51
CA ASP A 100 3.34 -10.78 24.23
C ASP A 100 3.79 -9.34 23.97
N GLU A 101 4.72 -8.82 24.75
CA GLU A 101 5.32 -7.49 24.53
C GLU A 101 6.02 -7.40 23.17
N LEU A 102 6.80 -8.42 22.80
CA LEU A 102 7.48 -8.48 21.50
C LEU A 102 6.49 -8.50 20.34
N LEU A 103 5.45 -9.33 20.43
CA LEU A 103 4.42 -9.44 19.41
C LEU A 103 3.60 -8.15 19.28
N THR A 104 3.28 -7.52 20.40
CA THR A 104 2.56 -6.23 20.42
C THR A 104 3.40 -5.13 19.77
N ASN A 105 4.68 -5.04 20.11
CA ASN A 105 5.60 -4.06 19.51
C ASN A 105 5.75 -4.27 18.00
N TYR A 106 5.88 -5.52 17.57
CA TYR A 106 5.91 -5.86 16.15
C TYR A 106 4.63 -5.47 15.43
N ALA A 107 3.47 -5.77 16.01
CA ALA A 107 2.17 -5.43 15.42
C ALA A 107 2.02 -3.92 15.24
N ILE A 108 2.37 -3.12 16.25
CA ILE A 108 2.33 -1.66 16.18
C ILE A 108 3.25 -1.12 15.08
N LYS A 109 4.51 -1.61 15.01
CA LYS A 109 5.46 -1.16 13.99
C LYS A 109 5.03 -1.58 12.59
N SER A 110 4.56 -2.82 12.42
CA SER A 110 4.05 -3.33 11.15
C SER A 110 2.85 -2.52 10.64
N GLU A 111 1.91 -2.19 11.52
CA GLU A 111 0.76 -1.36 11.18
C GLU A 111 1.16 0.05 10.74
N ARG A 112 2.14 0.65 11.41
CA ARG A 112 2.66 1.98 11.02
C ARG A 112 3.33 1.96 9.66
N VAL A 113 4.19 0.98 9.38
CA VAL A 113 4.82 0.81 8.07
C VAL A 113 3.76 0.61 6.98
N HIS A 114 2.78 -0.24 7.25
CA HIS A 114 1.66 -0.46 6.34
C HIS A 114 0.89 0.83 6.06
N THR A 115 0.57 1.61 7.08
CA THR A 115 -0.13 2.90 6.95
C THR A 115 0.64 3.88 6.07
N ILE A 116 1.96 3.97 6.25
CA ILE A 116 2.81 4.85 5.43
C ILE A 116 2.81 4.40 3.97
N ASN A 117 2.90 3.11 3.72
CA ASN A 117 2.84 2.56 2.37
C ASN A 117 1.48 2.85 1.70
N GLN A 118 0.38 2.73 2.43
CA GLN A 118 -0.95 3.09 1.90
C GLN A 118 -1.08 4.59 1.62
N LEU A 119 -0.53 5.45 2.47
CA LEU A 119 -0.48 6.90 2.23
C LEU A 119 0.35 7.22 0.99
N LEU A 120 1.55 6.65 0.86
CA LEU A 120 2.38 6.83 -0.34
C LEU A 120 1.63 6.38 -1.59
N LYS A 121 0.98 5.23 -1.55
CA LYS A 121 0.16 4.72 -2.66
C LYS A 121 -0.97 5.68 -3.00
N ALA A 122 -1.70 6.21 -2.02
CA ALA A 122 -2.76 7.18 -2.22
C ALA A 122 -2.28 8.48 -2.88
N TYR A 123 -1.08 8.96 -2.50
CA TYR A 123 -0.51 10.20 -3.05
C TYR A 123 0.15 10.03 -4.42
N THR A 124 0.63 8.82 -4.75
CA THR A 124 1.43 8.60 -5.97
C THR A 124 0.63 7.99 -7.11
N MET A 125 -0.38 7.18 -6.82
CA MET A 125 -1.06 6.34 -7.81
C MET A 125 -2.56 6.65 -7.95
N PHE A 126 -3.16 7.39 -7.03
CA PHE A 126 -4.58 7.71 -7.06
C PHE A 126 -4.79 9.21 -7.26
N GLU A 127 -5.46 9.60 -8.33
CA GLU A 127 -5.78 10.99 -8.64
C GLU A 127 -7.29 11.25 -8.50
N LYS A 128 -7.61 12.43 -7.97
CA LYS A 128 -8.99 12.88 -7.88
C LYS A 128 -9.56 13.13 -9.27
N ASP A 129 -10.84 12.82 -9.45
CA ASP A 129 -11.59 12.93 -10.70
C ASP A 129 -11.16 11.93 -11.78
N ASP A 130 -10.34 10.93 -11.42
CA ASP A 130 -9.95 9.79 -12.24
C ASP A 130 -10.34 8.48 -11.55
N GLU A 131 -9.64 8.09 -10.48
CA GLU A 131 -9.95 6.86 -9.71
C GLU A 131 -11.02 7.07 -8.64
N TYR A 132 -11.19 8.29 -8.17
CA TYR A 132 -12.19 8.62 -7.15
C TYR A 132 -12.67 10.06 -7.27
N VAL A 133 -13.85 10.33 -6.71
CA VAL A 133 -14.41 11.68 -6.55
C VAL A 133 -14.72 11.96 -5.09
N VAL A 134 -14.79 13.24 -4.74
CA VAL A 134 -15.23 13.66 -3.41
C VAL A 134 -16.60 14.33 -3.54
N ILE A 135 -17.63 13.70 -2.99
CA ILE A 135 -19.01 14.18 -3.01
C ILE A 135 -19.55 14.17 -1.58
N ASP A 136 -20.15 15.27 -1.15
CA ASP A 136 -20.73 15.43 0.19
C ASP A 136 -19.74 15.12 1.33
N GLY A 137 -18.44 15.43 1.12
CA GLY A 137 -17.40 15.16 2.10
C GLY A 137 -17.01 13.69 2.22
N GLN A 138 -17.40 12.85 1.26
CA GLN A 138 -17.05 11.44 1.20
C GLN A 138 -16.27 11.10 -0.08
N VAL A 139 -15.30 10.21 0.04
CA VAL A 139 -14.60 9.65 -1.11
C VAL A 139 -15.44 8.54 -1.72
N LYS A 140 -15.69 8.61 -3.02
CA LYS A 140 -16.41 7.59 -3.79
C LYS A 140 -15.55 7.10 -4.94
N ILE A 141 -15.47 5.78 -5.10
CA ILE A 141 -14.69 5.15 -6.16
C ILE A 141 -15.37 5.38 -7.51
N VAL A 142 -14.56 5.67 -8.53
CA VAL A 142 -14.99 5.74 -9.92
C VAL A 142 -14.46 4.52 -10.66
N ASP A 143 -15.30 3.87 -11.44
CA ASP A 143 -14.88 2.81 -12.35
C ASP A 143 -14.17 3.43 -13.56
N GLU A 144 -12.88 3.15 -13.71
CA GLU A 144 -12.04 3.69 -14.78
C GLU A 144 -12.58 3.38 -16.19
N GLN A 145 -13.26 2.25 -16.37
CA GLN A 145 -13.76 1.83 -17.67
C GLN A 145 -15.08 2.50 -18.06
N THR A 146 -15.97 2.67 -17.09
CA THR A 146 -17.33 3.17 -17.33
C THR A 146 -17.54 4.61 -16.85
N GLY A 147 -16.64 5.15 -16.05
CA GLY A 147 -16.77 6.45 -15.41
C GLY A 147 -17.90 6.52 -14.37
N ARG A 148 -18.45 5.37 -13.96
CA ARG A 148 -19.56 5.33 -13.01
C ARG A 148 -19.06 5.31 -11.57
N ILE A 149 -19.76 6.03 -10.71
CA ILE A 149 -19.51 6.01 -9.27
C ILE A 149 -19.99 4.66 -8.71
N MET A 150 -19.10 4.00 -7.98
CA MET A 150 -19.40 2.73 -7.32
C MET A 150 -19.91 2.99 -5.90
N GLU A 151 -21.22 3.16 -5.75
CA GLU A 151 -21.83 3.39 -4.44
C GLU A 151 -21.57 2.24 -3.46
N GLY A 152 -21.22 2.60 -2.22
CA GLY A 152 -20.99 1.65 -1.14
C GLY A 152 -19.70 0.82 -1.24
N ARG A 153 -18.90 0.98 -2.28
CA ARG A 153 -17.58 0.34 -2.39
C ARG A 153 -16.49 1.20 -1.75
N ARG A 154 -15.55 0.52 -1.12
CA ARG A 154 -14.36 1.12 -0.51
C ARG A 154 -13.12 0.33 -0.92
N TYR A 155 -11.99 1.01 -1.06
CA TYR A 155 -10.70 0.33 -1.22
C TYR A 155 -10.36 -0.43 0.06
N SER A 156 -9.73 -1.59 -0.09
CA SER A 156 -9.28 -2.44 1.01
C SER A 156 -7.99 -1.93 1.66
N ASP A 157 -7.60 -2.60 2.71
CA ASP A 157 -6.28 -2.52 3.35
C ASP A 157 -5.86 -1.12 3.84
N GLY A 158 -6.83 -0.28 4.21
CA GLY A 158 -6.56 1.08 4.69
C GLY A 158 -6.34 2.12 3.59
N LEU A 159 -6.34 1.72 2.31
CA LEU A 159 -6.14 2.64 1.19
C LEU A 159 -7.26 3.70 1.11
N HIS A 160 -8.50 3.30 1.37
CA HIS A 160 -9.62 4.25 1.35
C HIS A 160 -9.46 5.34 2.41
N GLN A 161 -9.08 4.95 3.62
CA GLN A 161 -8.77 5.88 4.71
C GLN A 161 -7.58 6.79 4.38
N ALA A 162 -6.57 6.25 3.68
CA ALA A 162 -5.42 7.03 3.22
C ALA A 162 -5.84 8.10 2.19
N ILE A 163 -6.78 7.79 1.29
CA ILE A 163 -7.33 8.75 0.33
C ILE A 163 -8.21 9.77 1.04
N GLU A 164 -9.04 9.36 2.00
CA GLU A 164 -9.83 10.27 2.84
C GLU A 164 -8.93 11.27 3.58
N ALA A 165 -7.82 10.79 4.15
CA ALA A 165 -6.82 11.65 4.80
C ALA A 165 -6.14 12.61 3.81
N LYS A 166 -5.78 12.14 2.62
CA LYS A 166 -5.21 12.94 1.52
C LYS A 166 -6.14 14.11 1.15
N GLU A 167 -7.43 13.83 1.00
CA GLU A 167 -8.44 14.83 0.63
C GLU A 167 -8.94 15.66 1.82
N ARG A 168 -8.43 15.41 3.03
CA ARG A 168 -8.82 16.10 4.28
C ARG A 168 -10.31 16.02 4.57
N VAL A 169 -10.94 14.93 4.20
CA VAL A 169 -12.31 14.60 4.57
C VAL A 169 -12.32 13.76 5.85
N LYS A 170 -13.49 13.53 6.42
CA LYS A 170 -13.62 12.69 7.60
C LYS A 170 -13.21 11.26 7.27
N VAL A 171 -12.20 10.75 7.98
CA VAL A 171 -11.77 9.34 7.88
C VAL A 171 -12.82 8.46 8.57
N GLU A 172 -13.42 7.56 7.80
CA GLU A 172 -14.41 6.62 8.32
C GLU A 172 -13.76 5.30 8.75
N ALA A 173 -14.38 4.61 9.68
CA ALA A 173 -13.92 3.31 10.13
C ALA A 173 -13.93 2.28 8.98
N ALA A 174 -13.04 1.30 9.05
CA ALA A 174 -13.04 0.21 8.10
C ALA A 174 -14.36 -0.59 8.20
N THR A 175 -14.91 -0.94 7.03
CA THR A 175 -16.08 -1.82 6.98
C THR A 175 -15.66 -3.25 7.27
N GLN A 176 -16.37 -3.89 8.20
CA GLN A 176 -16.15 -5.31 8.49
C GLN A 176 -17.24 -6.15 7.80
N THR A 177 -16.79 -7.13 7.03
CA THR A 177 -17.71 -8.10 6.43
C THR A 177 -18.12 -9.12 7.50
N PHE A 178 -19.39 -9.12 7.90
CA PHE A 178 -19.89 -10.06 8.91
C PHE A 178 -20.12 -11.46 8.36
N ALA A 179 -20.57 -11.56 7.09
CA ALA A 179 -20.82 -12.82 6.44
C ALA A 179 -20.76 -12.68 4.92
N THR A 180 -20.37 -13.75 4.26
CA THR A 180 -20.41 -13.86 2.80
C THR A 180 -21.22 -15.08 2.38
N ILE A 181 -21.93 -14.96 1.27
CA ILE A 181 -22.64 -16.06 0.66
C ILE A 181 -22.27 -16.15 -0.82
N THR A 182 -22.05 -17.35 -1.33
CA THR A 182 -21.85 -17.54 -2.77
C THR A 182 -23.14 -17.29 -3.53
N MET A 183 -23.03 -16.82 -4.77
CA MET A 183 -24.20 -16.55 -5.63
C MET A 183 -25.08 -17.80 -5.79
N GLN A 184 -24.46 -18.98 -5.92
CA GLN A 184 -25.18 -20.25 -6.02
C GLN A 184 -26.04 -20.55 -4.77
N ASN A 185 -25.48 -20.33 -3.60
CA ASN A 185 -26.19 -20.53 -2.35
C ASN A 185 -27.28 -19.48 -2.13
N TYR A 186 -27.03 -18.23 -2.52
CA TYR A 186 -28.02 -17.16 -2.46
C TYR A 186 -29.27 -17.52 -3.30
N PHE A 187 -29.09 -17.94 -4.55
CA PHE A 187 -30.19 -18.31 -5.41
C PHE A 187 -30.92 -19.59 -4.97
N ARG A 188 -30.24 -20.52 -4.27
CA ARG A 188 -30.90 -21.70 -3.67
C ARG A 188 -31.90 -21.36 -2.57
N MET A 189 -31.80 -20.17 -1.97
CA MET A 189 -32.77 -19.72 -0.97
C MET A 189 -34.09 -19.24 -1.58
N CYS A 190 -34.13 -19.01 -2.89
CA CYS A 190 -35.30 -18.54 -3.58
C CYS A 190 -36.18 -19.71 -4.04
N HIS A 191 -37.49 -19.68 -3.73
CA HIS A 191 -38.44 -20.70 -4.18
C HIS A 191 -38.78 -20.60 -5.67
N LYS A 192 -38.66 -19.39 -6.26
CA LYS A 192 -38.88 -19.15 -7.70
C LYS A 192 -37.81 -18.23 -8.20
N LEU A 193 -37.21 -18.58 -9.34
CA LEU A 193 -36.21 -17.78 -10.04
C LEU A 193 -36.69 -17.58 -11.47
N CYS A 194 -36.55 -16.36 -11.99
CA CYS A 194 -36.68 -16.07 -13.41
C CYS A 194 -35.52 -15.15 -13.83
N GLY A 195 -35.03 -15.35 -15.04
CA GLY A 195 -34.01 -14.54 -15.65
C GLY A 195 -34.54 -13.81 -16.87
N MET A 196 -34.08 -12.61 -17.12
CA MET A 196 -34.27 -11.86 -18.35
C MET A 196 -32.91 -11.66 -19.02
N THR A 197 -32.86 -11.95 -20.33
CA THR A 197 -31.67 -11.74 -21.17
C THR A 197 -31.95 -10.59 -22.13
#